data_d010db67acdf3962555ee6538f4500b5
#
_entry.id   d010db67acdf3962555ee6538f4500b5
#
_cell.length_a   1.000
_cell.length_b   1.000
_cell.length_c   1.000
_cell.angle_alpha   90.00
_cell.angle_beta   90.00
_cell.angle_gamma   90.00
#
_symmetry.space_group_name_H-M   'P 1'
#
loop_
_entity.id
_entity.type
_entity.pdbx_description
1 polymer ?
#
loop_
_entity_poly.entity_id
_entity_poly.type
_entity_poly.pdbx_seq_one_letter_code
_entity_poly.pdbx_strand_id
1 'polypeptide(L)'
;MKEEIFQIHRYSVGYKIDKQLLLSLKDIFEQYSEKSVLEIRVGCNNNASYVFDNVDECFEFFDKKPYRIIKMEISVMFGTEYNSNQIKLSFDNGDKPLTELRFRFDNGDDYLLLKNKIELCLNNFKLSYRILSRLPIMPMLLTIVFICICVYTDIKNIIFPGTIQWMITGIWIVGSFSIVVFPVFTRIKRNLFPCIEFKIGQNALIEKKNASKRNFIVGTVVIGTVLGIVVNYISNFIF
;
A
#
# COMPACT_ATOMS: atom_id res chain seq x y z
N MET A 1 -0.25 -34.12 -25.53
CA MET A 1 -0.15 -32.64 -25.47
C MET A 1 -0.24 -32.29 -24.02
N LYS A 2 0.81 -31.73 -23.38
CA LYS A 2 0.72 -31.24 -21.99
C LYS A 2 0.18 -29.83 -22.07
N GLU A 3 -0.85 -29.54 -21.29
CA GLU A 3 -1.41 -28.19 -21.17
C GLU A 3 -0.63 -27.46 -20.10
N GLU A 4 0.12 -26.43 -20.46
CA GLU A 4 0.84 -25.57 -19.52
C GLU A 4 -0.04 -24.38 -19.18
N ILE A 5 -0.30 -24.18 -17.88
CA ILE A 5 -1.10 -23.07 -17.38
C ILE A 5 -0.16 -21.93 -16.99
N PHE A 6 -0.27 -20.81 -17.67
CA PHE A 6 0.40 -19.57 -17.32
C PHE A 6 -0.64 -18.52 -16.92
N GLN A 7 -0.63 -18.09 -15.66
CA GLN A 7 -1.58 -17.13 -15.13
C GLN A 7 -0.89 -16.01 -14.36
N ILE A 8 -1.37 -14.79 -14.54
CA ILE A 8 -0.89 -13.59 -13.85
C ILE A 8 -2.05 -12.91 -13.14
N HIS A 9 -1.95 -12.78 -11.82
CA HIS A 9 -2.90 -12.04 -11.00
C HIS A 9 -2.24 -10.78 -10.46
N ARG A 10 -2.89 -9.62 -10.68
CA ARG A 10 -2.43 -8.33 -10.20
C ARG A 10 -3.36 -7.81 -9.12
N TYR A 11 -2.78 -7.48 -7.98
CA TYR A 11 -3.52 -6.97 -6.84
C TYR A 11 -3.18 -5.51 -6.62
N SER A 12 -4.19 -4.69 -6.65
CA SER A 12 -4.07 -3.26 -6.32
C SER A 12 -4.26 -2.97 -4.81
N VAL A 13 -4.24 -4.02 -3.97
CA VAL A 13 -4.42 -3.92 -2.51
C VAL A 13 -3.09 -3.71 -1.83
N GLY A 14 -3.08 -2.91 -0.76
CA GLY A 14 -1.90 -2.73 0.07
C GLY A 14 -1.64 -3.90 1.01
N TYR A 15 -0.38 -4.32 1.11
CA TYR A 15 0.06 -5.42 1.95
C TYR A 15 1.19 -5.03 2.90
N LYS A 16 1.16 -5.64 4.07
CA LYS A 16 2.24 -5.60 5.06
C LYS A 16 3.13 -6.82 4.86
N ILE A 17 4.40 -6.60 4.56
CA ILE A 17 5.39 -7.64 4.35
C ILE A 17 6.27 -7.70 5.60
N ASP A 18 6.06 -8.72 6.42
CA ASP A 18 6.85 -8.99 7.61
C ASP A 18 7.31 -10.45 7.63
N LYS A 19 8.09 -10.81 8.64
CA LYS A 19 8.61 -12.17 8.80
C LYS A 19 7.50 -13.22 8.83
N GLN A 20 6.38 -12.89 9.48
CA GLN A 20 5.25 -13.80 9.63
C GLN A 20 4.60 -14.13 8.27
N LEU A 21 4.42 -13.13 7.39
CA LEU A 21 3.93 -13.39 6.03
C LEU A 21 4.86 -14.33 5.27
N LEU A 22 6.19 -14.08 5.31
CA LEU A 22 7.14 -14.90 4.56
C LEU A 22 7.20 -16.34 5.10
N LEU A 23 7.15 -16.52 6.41
CA LEU A 23 7.07 -17.86 7.01
C LEU A 23 5.76 -18.57 6.64
N SER A 24 4.61 -17.88 6.71
CA SER A 24 3.32 -18.46 6.32
C SER A 24 3.29 -18.87 4.84
N LEU A 25 3.92 -18.09 3.97
CA LEU A 25 4.05 -18.47 2.55
C LEU A 25 4.96 -19.67 2.37
N LYS A 26 6.10 -19.71 3.08
CA LYS A 26 7.02 -20.83 3.08
C LYS A 26 6.30 -22.11 3.50
N ASP A 27 5.54 -22.08 4.61
CA ASP A 27 4.77 -23.23 5.10
C ASP A 27 3.77 -23.74 4.06
N ILE A 28 3.08 -22.84 3.33
CA ILE A 28 2.15 -23.20 2.25
C ILE A 28 2.89 -23.95 1.13
N PHE A 29 4.09 -23.49 0.78
CA PHE A 29 4.89 -24.09 -0.29
C PHE A 29 5.45 -25.45 0.11
N GLU A 30 5.97 -25.58 1.34
CA GLU A 30 6.48 -26.83 1.88
C GLU A 30 5.38 -27.90 2.05
N GLN A 31 4.16 -27.48 2.46
CA GLN A 31 3.00 -28.37 2.49
C GLN A 31 2.58 -28.91 1.12
N TYR A 32 2.85 -28.15 0.06
CA TYR A 32 2.55 -28.61 -1.30
C TYR A 32 3.62 -29.56 -1.83
N SER A 33 4.88 -29.29 -1.55
CA SER A 33 6.00 -30.15 -2.00
C SER A 33 7.21 -30.03 -1.07
N GLU A 34 7.67 -31.14 -0.53
CA GLU A 34 8.89 -31.21 0.28
C GLU A 34 10.16 -30.80 -0.51
N LYS A 35 10.14 -30.90 -1.83
CA LYS A 35 11.23 -30.51 -2.73
C LYS A 35 11.03 -29.12 -3.32
N SER A 36 10.49 -28.20 -2.54
CA SER A 36 10.35 -26.80 -2.96
C SER A 36 11.66 -26.04 -2.76
N VAL A 37 12.10 -25.32 -3.79
CA VAL A 37 13.24 -24.40 -3.70
C VAL A 37 12.69 -22.98 -3.62
N LEU A 38 12.87 -22.37 -2.45
CA LEU A 38 12.47 -20.99 -2.19
C LEU A 38 13.62 -20.05 -2.51
N GLU A 39 13.38 -19.03 -3.31
CA GLU A 39 14.28 -17.91 -3.54
C GLU A 39 13.59 -16.59 -3.20
N ILE A 40 14.23 -15.78 -2.36
CA ILE A 40 13.76 -14.43 -1.99
C ILE A 40 14.72 -13.42 -2.58
N ARG A 41 14.27 -12.66 -3.56
CA ARG A 41 15.06 -11.59 -4.17
C ARG A 41 14.60 -10.24 -3.69
N VAL A 42 15.51 -9.43 -3.14
CA VAL A 42 15.21 -8.13 -2.55
C VAL A 42 15.97 -7.04 -3.26
N GLY A 43 15.23 -6.11 -3.87
CA GLY A 43 15.78 -4.91 -4.51
C GLY A 43 15.76 -3.72 -3.55
N CYS A 44 16.88 -3.00 -3.48
CA CYS A 44 17.09 -1.90 -2.56
C CYS A 44 17.23 -0.53 -3.28
N ASN A 45 17.13 0.55 -2.51
CA ASN A 45 17.23 1.93 -2.99
C ASN A 45 18.62 2.31 -3.55
N ASN A 46 19.65 1.52 -3.30
CA ASN A 46 21.00 1.68 -3.83
C ASN A 46 21.23 0.93 -5.15
N ASN A 47 20.14 0.49 -5.81
CA ASN A 47 20.15 -0.35 -7.02
C ASN A 47 20.80 -1.74 -6.82
N ALA A 48 21.10 -2.13 -5.59
CA ALA A 48 21.55 -3.49 -5.29
C ALA A 48 20.38 -4.45 -5.21
N SER A 49 20.62 -5.69 -5.63
CA SER A 49 19.70 -6.80 -5.48
C SER A 49 20.39 -7.91 -4.71
N TYR A 50 19.72 -8.43 -3.70
CA TYR A 50 20.19 -9.51 -2.85
C TYR A 50 19.28 -10.70 -3.01
N VAL A 51 19.86 -11.90 -2.97
CA VAL A 51 19.13 -13.17 -3.12
C VAL A 51 19.39 -14.01 -1.89
N PHE A 52 18.34 -14.60 -1.35
CA PHE A 52 18.37 -15.43 -0.14
C PHE A 52 17.53 -16.69 -0.37
N ASP A 53 18.01 -17.81 0.12
CA ASP A 53 17.30 -19.09 0.09
C ASP A 53 16.54 -19.33 1.40
N ASN A 54 16.74 -18.49 2.40
CA ASN A 54 16.12 -18.60 3.72
C ASN A 54 15.53 -17.28 4.19
N VAL A 55 14.34 -17.34 4.79
CA VAL A 55 13.64 -16.19 5.37
C VAL A 55 14.45 -15.58 6.51
N ASP A 56 15.01 -16.39 7.40
CA ASP A 56 15.75 -15.89 8.57
C ASP A 56 17.01 -15.15 8.17
N GLU A 57 17.76 -15.69 7.20
CA GLU A 57 18.95 -15.04 6.65
C GLU A 57 18.62 -13.66 6.04
N CYS A 58 17.53 -13.58 5.28
CA CYS A 58 17.05 -12.33 4.70
C CYS A 58 16.81 -11.27 5.80
N PHE A 59 16.11 -11.64 6.88
CA PHE A 59 15.82 -10.71 7.98
C PHE A 59 17.08 -10.30 8.72
N GLU A 60 17.95 -11.25 9.10
CA GLU A 60 19.21 -10.95 9.79
C GLU A 60 20.13 -10.03 8.96
N PHE A 61 20.16 -10.21 7.64
CA PHE A 61 20.94 -9.35 6.77
C PHE A 61 20.44 -7.92 6.81
N PHE A 62 19.13 -7.70 6.64
CA PHE A 62 18.55 -6.35 6.61
C PHE A 62 18.46 -5.69 7.98
N ASP A 63 18.42 -6.43 9.08
CA ASP A 63 18.50 -5.86 10.42
C ASP A 63 19.87 -5.24 10.71
N LYS A 64 20.92 -5.76 10.07
CA LYS A 64 22.30 -5.25 10.20
C LYS A 64 22.66 -4.18 9.17
N LYS A 65 21.87 -4.00 8.11
CA LYS A 65 22.20 -3.11 6.98
C LYS A 65 21.23 -1.93 6.86
N PRO A 66 21.73 -0.72 6.54
CA PRO A 66 20.91 0.49 6.43
C PRO A 66 20.23 0.62 5.06
N TYR A 67 19.93 -0.48 4.38
CA TYR A 67 19.32 -0.44 3.05
C TYR A 67 17.80 -0.39 3.14
N ARG A 68 17.20 0.47 2.31
CA ARG A 68 15.75 0.53 2.17
C ARG A 68 15.31 -0.41 1.07
N ILE A 69 14.42 -1.34 1.42
CA ILE A 69 13.79 -2.26 0.48
C ILE A 69 12.74 -1.51 -0.35
N ILE A 70 12.82 -1.65 -1.67
CA ILE A 70 11.86 -1.10 -2.63
C ILE A 70 11.02 -2.22 -3.24
N LYS A 71 11.65 -3.36 -3.54
CA LYS A 71 11.02 -4.48 -4.19
C LYS A 71 11.39 -5.77 -3.47
N MET A 72 10.44 -6.69 -3.38
CA MET A 72 10.67 -8.05 -2.93
C MET A 72 9.98 -9.00 -3.88
N GLU A 73 10.67 -10.06 -4.24
CA GLU A 73 10.19 -11.10 -5.13
C GLU A 73 10.46 -12.45 -4.47
N ILE A 74 9.43 -13.23 -4.32
CA ILE A 74 9.48 -14.57 -3.75
C ILE A 74 9.19 -15.51 -4.90
N SER A 75 10.15 -16.34 -5.26
CA SER A 75 9.96 -17.37 -6.26
C SER A 75 10.14 -18.75 -5.65
N VAL A 76 9.27 -19.66 -6.04
CA VAL A 76 9.32 -21.05 -5.61
C VAL A 76 9.22 -21.94 -6.82
N MET A 77 10.12 -22.89 -6.91
CA MET A 77 10.13 -23.95 -7.92
C MET A 77 9.83 -25.30 -7.27
N PHE A 78 8.95 -26.06 -7.91
CA PHE A 78 8.56 -27.40 -7.48
C PHE A 78 8.90 -28.41 -8.57
N GLY A 79 9.61 -29.49 -8.23
CA GLY A 79 9.94 -30.54 -9.15
C GLY A 79 11.38 -30.48 -9.69
N THR A 80 11.64 -31.20 -10.76
CA THR A 80 12.96 -31.30 -11.41
C THR A 80 13.09 -30.28 -12.54
N GLU A 81 14.30 -29.93 -12.97
CA GLU A 81 14.63 -28.88 -13.95
C GLU A 81 13.80 -28.91 -15.26
N TYR A 82 13.28 -30.06 -15.68
CA TYR A 82 12.55 -30.22 -16.94
C TYR A 82 11.02 -30.11 -16.84
N ASN A 83 10.46 -30.21 -15.62
CA ASN A 83 9.00 -30.09 -15.35
C ASN A 83 8.80 -29.36 -14.03
N SER A 84 9.21 -28.11 -13.95
CA SER A 84 9.09 -27.32 -12.72
C SER A 84 7.85 -26.44 -12.76
N ASN A 85 6.90 -26.75 -11.88
CA ASN A 85 5.88 -25.80 -11.51
C ASN A 85 6.54 -24.61 -10.80
N GLN A 86 6.13 -23.42 -11.12
CA GLN A 86 6.72 -22.20 -10.56
C GLN A 86 5.63 -21.24 -10.05
N ILE A 87 5.89 -20.68 -8.88
CA ILE A 87 5.14 -19.54 -8.35
C ILE A 87 6.11 -18.40 -8.18
N LYS A 88 5.67 -17.20 -8.58
CA LYS A 88 6.42 -15.96 -8.40
C LYS A 88 5.50 -14.90 -7.84
N LEU A 89 5.76 -14.46 -6.62
CA LEU A 89 5.04 -13.39 -5.94
C LEU A 89 5.94 -12.17 -5.83
N SER A 90 5.54 -11.06 -6.44
CA SER A 90 6.32 -9.82 -6.49
C SER A 90 5.59 -8.71 -5.77
N PHE A 91 6.30 -8.01 -4.89
CA PHE A 91 5.86 -6.82 -4.18
C PHE A 91 6.77 -5.66 -4.60
N ASP A 92 6.23 -4.71 -5.35
CA ASP A 92 6.96 -3.54 -5.83
C ASP A 92 6.34 -2.27 -5.26
N ASN A 93 7.12 -1.52 -4.46
CA ASN A 93 6.75 -0.23 -3.87
C ASN A 93 7.42 0.95 -4.59
N GLY A 94 7.81 0.77 -5.84
CA GLY A 94 8.36 1.81 -6.70
C GLY A 94 7.36 2.86 -7.13
N ASP A 95 7.56 3.45 -8.30
CA ASP A 95 6.70 4.53 -8.81
C ASP A 95 5.28 4.09 -9.13
N LYS A 96 5.10 2.84 -9.56
CA LYS A 96 3.82 2.20 -9.79
C LYS A 96 3.71 0.97 -8.89
N PRO A 97 3.26 1.16 -7.63
CA PRO A 97 3.17 0.05 -6.69
C PRO A 97 2.31 -1.08 -7.24
N LEU A 98 2.86 -2.28 -7.23
CA LEU A 98 2.21 -3.45 -7.79
C LEU A 98 2.50 -4.68 -6.93
N THR A 99 1.47 -5.45 -6.64
CA THR A 99 1.61 -6.83 -6.17
C THR A 99 1.15 -7.76 -7.27
N GLU A 100 2.04 -8.64 -7.69
CA GLU A 100 1.79 -9.54 -8.81
C GLU A 100 2.10 -10.98 -8.41
N LEU A 101 1.17 -11.88 -8.65
CA LEU A 101 1.29 -13.31 -8.41
C LEU A 101 1.22 -14.02 -9.76
N ARG A 102 2.30 -14.69 -10.13
CA ARG A 102 2.44 -15.46 -11.38
C ARG A 102 2.51 -16.93 -11.06
N PHE A 103 1.83 -17.71 -11.87
CA PHE A 103 1.83 -19.16 -11.83
C PHE A 103 2.26 -19.73 -13.18
N ARG A 104 3.04 -20.78 -13.10
CA ARG A 104 3.35 -21.68 -14.22
C ARG A 104 3.17 -23.11 -13.72
N PHE A 105 2.14 -23.78 -14.19
CA PHE A 105 1.74 -25.11 -13.72
C PHE A 105 1.37 -26.04 -14.85
N ASP A 106 1.64 -27.32 -14.67
CA ASP A 106 1.23 -28.38 -15.59
C ASP A 106 -0.18 -28.91 -15.25
N ASN A 107 -0.74 -28.60 -14.08
CA ASN A 107 -2.03 -29.09 -13.60
C ASN A 107 -2.90 -27.96 -13.07
N GLY A 108 -4.15 -27.89 -13.55
CA GLY A 108 -5.11 -26.82 -13.19
C GLY A 108 -5.61 -26.89 -11.75
N ASP A 109 -5.78 -28.08 -11.22
CA ASP A 109 -6.32 -28.27 -9.86
C ASP A 109 -5.30 -27.79 -8.81
N ASP A 110 -4.02 -28.11 -9.02
CA ASP A 110 -2.92 -27.68 -8.16
C ASP A 110 -2.76 -26.15 -8.17
N TYR A 111 -2.88 -25.55 -9.35
CA TYR A 111 -2.88 -24.10 -9.50
C TYR A 111 -3.99 -23.44 -8.67
N LEU A 112 -5.25 -23.92 -8.79
CA LEU A 112 -6.39 -23.34 -8.08
C LEU A 112 -6.26 -23.49 -6.56
N LEU A 113 -5.81 -24.64 -6.09
CA LEU A 113 -5.58 -24.91 -4.68
C LEU A 113 -4.53 -23.97 -4.09
N LEU A 114 -3.37 -23.85 -4.73
CA LEU A 114 -2.29 -22.99 -4.27
C LEU A 114 -2.66 -21.50 -4.36
N LYS A 115 -3.30 -21.08 -5.44
CA LYS A 115 -3.82 -19.72 -5.58
C LYS A 115 -4.71 -19.36 -4.41
N ASN A 116 -5.71 -20.19 -4.08
CA ASN A 116 -6.64 -19.93 -3.00
C ASN A 116 -5.92 -19.86 -1.63
N LYS A 117 -4.98 -20.76 -1.34
CA LYS A 117 -4.19 -20.75 -0.10
C LYS A 117 -3.35 -19.46 0.01
N ILE A 118 -2.66 -19.06 -1.05
CA ILE A 118 -1.86 -17.84 -1.08
C ILE A 118 -2.74 -16.60 -0.91
N GLU A 119 -3.87 -16.52 -1.60
CA GLU A 119 -4.79 -15.39 -1.48
C GLU A 119 -5.40 -15.29 -0.07
N LEU A 120 -5.75 -16.39 0.58
CA LEU A 120 -6.19 -16.42 1.96
C LEU A 120 -5.09 -15.93 2.91
N CYS A 121 -3.86 -16.39 2.72
CA CYS A 121 -2.71 -15.91 3.47
C CYS A 121 -2.54 -14.39 3.29
N LEU A 122 -2.47 -13.89 2.06
CA LEU A 122 -2.31 -12.47 1.75
C LEU A 122 -3.45 -11.61 2.35
N ASN A 123 -4.67 -12.14 2.42
CA ASN A 123 -5.80 -11.41 2.99
C ASN A 123 -5.59 -11.02 4.46
N ASN A 124 -4.86 -11.83 5.23
CA ASN A 124 -4.56 -11.57 6.64
C ASN A 124 -3.53 -10.43 6.81
N PHE A 125 -2.77 -10.13 5.77
CA PHE A 125 -1.72 -9.11 5.79
C PHE A 125 -2.08 -7.83 5.01
N LYS A 126 -3.37 -7.63 4.71
CA LYS A 126 -3.85 -6.39 4.11
C LYS A 126 -3.70 -5.21 5.05
N LEU A 127 -3.24 -4.09 4.51
CA LEU A 127 -3.12 -2.84 5.27
C LEU A 127 -4.50 -2.29 5.64
N SER A 128 -4.68 -1.88 6.90
CA SER A 128 -5.94 -1.30 7.39
C SER A 128 -6.30 0.00 6.66
N TYR A 129 -5.31 0.80 6.29
CA TYR A 129 -5.49 2.07 5.58
C TYR A 129 -5.41 1.94 4.04
N ARG A 130 -5.55 0.73 3.48
CA ARG A 130 -5.48 0.47 2.03
C ARG A 130 -6.38 1.39 1.18
N ILE A 131 -7.53 1.78 1.72
CA ILE A 131 -8.44 2.71 1.05
C ILE A 131 -7.78 4.09 0.93
N LEU A 132 -7.19 4.61 2.01
CA LEU A 132 -6.51 5.91 2.04
C LEU A 132 -5.30 5.97 1.08
N SER A 133 -4.60 4.85 0.88
CA SER A 133 -3.48 4.82 -0.06
C SER A 133 -3.92 5.06 -1.52
N ARG A 134 -5.18 4.76 -1.85
CA ARG A 134 -5.75 4.94 -3.20
C ARG A 134 -6.47 6.27 -3.40
N LEU A 135 -7.15 6.75 -2.36
CA LEU A 135 -7.92 7.98 -2.44
C LEU A 135 -7.02 9.19 -2.70
N PRO A 136 -7.47 10.17 -3.47
CA PRO A 136 -6.78 11.44 -3.64
C PRO A 136 -6.98 12.31 -2.38
N ILE A 137 -6.32 11.92 -1.28
CA ILE A 137 -6.55 12.51 0.06
C ILE A 137 -6.37 14.03 0.07
N MET A 138 -5.35 14.55 -0.62
CA MET A 138 -5.07 15.99 -0.62
C MET A 138 -6.17 16.81 -1.30
N PRO A 139 -6.65 16.49 -2.51
CA PRO A 139 -7.81 17.15 -3.08
C PRO A 139 -9.06 17.02 -2.21
N MET A 140 -9.29 15.87 -1.58
CA MET A 140 -10.44 15.67 -0.68
C MET A 140 -10.36 16.60 0.54
N LEU A 141 -9.20 16.72 1.19
CA LEU A 141 -9.01 17.64 2.32
C LEU A 141 -9.24 19.09 1.88
N LEU A 142 -8.72 19.49 0.74
CA LEU A 142 -8.92 20.84 0.22
C LEU A 142 -10.39 21.12 -0.10
N THR A 143 -11.11 20.12 -0.63
CA THR A 143 -12.56 20.22 -0.87
C THR A 143 -13.34 20.35 0.44
N ILE A 144 -12.98 19.57 1.47
CA ILE A 144 -13.61 19.69 2.81
C ILE A 144 -13.39 21.08 3.37
N VAL A 145 -12.16 21.62 3.34
CA VAL A 145 -11.87 22.98 3.81
C VAL A 145 -12.68 24.01 3.04
N PHE A 146 -12.80 23.87 1.71
CA PHE A 146 -13.62 24.77 0.90
C PHE A 146 -15.09 24.74 1.30
N ILE A 147 -15.66 23.53 1.47
CA ILE A 147 -17.06 23.38 1.94
C ILE A 147 -17.24 24.04 3.31
N CYS A 148 -16.28 23.85 4.25
CA CYS A 148 -16.34 24.48 5.55
C CYS A 148 -16.36 26.01 5.48
N ILE A 149 -15.54 26.60 4.60
CA ILE A 149 -15.53 28.04 4.36
C ILE A 149 -16.89 28.50 3.83
N CYS A 150 -17.45 27.80 2.82
CA CYS A 150 -18.76 28.15 2.26
C CYS A 150 -19.86 28.07 3.31
N VAL A 151 -19.93 27.01 4.11
CA VAL A 151 -20.91 26.85 5.18
C VAL A 151 -20.76 27.93 6.25
N TYR A 152 -19.52 28.22 6.67
CA TYR A 152 -19.25 29.28 7.65
C TYR A 152 -19.73 30.67 7.18
N THR A 153 -19.44 30.99 5.91
CA THR A 153 -19.85 32.31 5.33
C THR A 153 -21.35 32.40 5.20
N ASP A 154 -22.04 31.32 4.89
CA ASP A 154 -23.49 31.26 4.80
C ASP A 154 -24.14 31.46 6.19
N ILE A 155 -23.69 30.72 7.21
CA ILE A 155 -24.18 30.84 8.59
C ILE A 155 -24.00 32.27 9.15
N LYS A 156 -22.87 32.91 8.83
CA LYS A 156 -22.59 34.28 9.30
C LYS A 156 -23.19 35.35 8.41
N ASN A 157 -23.98 35.01 7.41
CA ASN A 157 -24.53 35.93 6.41
C ASN A 157 -23.47 36.86 5.81
N ILE A 158 -22.25 36.36 5.63
CA ILE A 158 -21.17 37.14 5.03
C ILE A 158 -21.35 37.11 3.51
N ILE A 159 -21.88 38.23 2.99
CA ILE A 159 -22.07 38.40 1.55
C ILE A 159 -20.74 38.85 0.94
N PHE A 160 -20.05 37.97 0.27
CA PHE A 160 -18.91 38.36 -0.54
C PHE A 160 -19.35 38.95 -1.88
N PRO A 161 -18.73 40.05 -2.35
CA PRO A 161 -18.89 40.50 -3.72
C PRO A 161 -18.64 39.36 -4.69
N GLY A 162 -19.40 39.28 -5.78
CA GLY A 162 -19.31 38.15 -6.74
C GLY A 162 -17.90 37.91 -7.27
N THR A 163 -17.09 38.95 -7.42
CA THR A 163 -15.68 38.87 -7.79
C THR A 163 -14.87 38.05 -6.78
N ILE A 164 -15.10 38.23 -5.46
CA ILE A 164 -14.39 37.49 -4.41
C ILE A 164 -14.80 36.01 -4.42
N GLN A 165 -16.07 35.71 -4.60
CA GLN A 165 -16.57 34.32 -4.73
C GLN A 165 -15.90 33.59 -5.90
N TRP A 166 -15.81 34.23 -7.07
CA TRP A 166 -15.11 33.66 -8.22
C TRP A 166 -13.62 33.48 -7.99
N MET A 167 -12.96 34.39 -7.28
CA MET A 167 -11.56 34.23 -6.90
C MET A 167 -11.35 33.03 -5.97
N ILE A 168 -12.17 32.88 -4.93
CA ILE A 168 -12.10 31.75 -3.99
C ILE A 168 -12.30 30.41 -4.73
N THR A 169 -13.33 30.37 -5.61
CA THR A 169 -13.59 29.17 -6.42
C THR A 169 -12.45 28.88 -7.38
N GLY A 170 -11.88 29.91 -8.02
CA GLY A 170 -10.72 29.77 -8.91
C GLY A 170 -9.50 29.23 -8.16
N ILE A 171 -9.19 29.76 -6.99
CA ILE A 171 -8.08 29.29 -6.14
C ILE A 171 -8.31 27.81 -5.73
N TRP A 172 -9.54 27.43 -5.38
CA TRP A 172 -9.88 26.03 -5.06
C TRP A 172 -9.66 25.10 -6.26
N ILE A 173 -10.13 25.47 -7.46
CA ILE A 173 -9.98 24.66 -8.69
C ILE A 173 -8.49 24.51 -9.03
N VAL A 174 -7.76 25.63 -9.10
CA VAL A 174 -6.32 25.63 -9.43
C VAL A 174 -5.52 24.89 -8.35
N GLY A 175 -5.83 25.08 -7.08
CA GLY A 175 -5.19 24.39 -5.96
C GLY A 175 -5.43 22.89 -6.02
N SER A 176 -6.66 22.44 -6.26
CA SER A 176 -7.00 21.02 -6.38
C SER A 176 -6.28 20.37 -7.56
N PHE A 177 -6.25 21.04 -8.71
CA PHE A 177 -5.55 20.57 -9.89
C PHE A 177 -4.03 20.51 -9.67
N SER A 178 -3.46 21.54 -9.05
CA SER A 178 -2.03 21.59 -8.75
C SER A 178 -1.60 20.46 -7.82
N ILE A 179 -2.40 20.11 -6.80
CA ILE A 179 -2.11 19.01 -5.87
C ILE A 179 -2.07 17.66 -6.59
N VAL A 180 -2.93 17.46 -7.59
CA VAL A 180 -2.93 16.22 -8.39
C VAL A 180 -1.72 16.14 -9.31
N VAL A 181 -1.31 17.27 -9.90
CA VAL A 181 -0.24 17.33 -10.89
C VAL A 181 1.15 17.36 -10.24
N PHE A 182 1.31 18.01 -9.09
CA PHE A 182 2.62 18.13 -8.47
C PHE A 182 3.11 16.83 -7.82
N PRO A 183 4.25 16.28 -8.26
CA PRO A 183 4.80 15.01 -7.76
C PRO A 183 5.19 15.03 -6.29
N VAL A 184 5.38 16.23 -5.70
CA VAL A 184 5.70 16.38 -4.28
C VAL A 184 4.58 15.86 -3.39
N PHE A 185 3.32 16.18 -3.68
CA PHE A 185 2.17 15.71 -2.89
C PHE A 185 1.95 14.22 -3.03
N THR A 186 2.16 13.67 -4.22
CA THR A 186 2.09 12.20 -4.42
C THR A 186 3.20 11.48 -3.66
N ARG A 187 4.40 12.08 -3.55
CA ARG A 187 5.52 11.54 -2.78
C ARG A 187 5.23 11.58 -1.27
N ILE A 188 4.69 12.69 -0.75
CA ILE A 188 4.28 12.81 0.66
C ILE A 188 3.21 11.76 1.00
N LYS A 189 2.17 11.67 0.16
CA LYS A 189 1.11 10.66 0.31
C LYS A 189 1.69 9.25 0.34
N ARG A 190 2.56 8.90 -0.61
CA ARG A 190 3.19 7.58 -0.70
C ARG A 190 4.05 7.26 0.52
N ASN A 191 4.70 8.25 1.10
CA ASN A 191 5.47 8.05 2.34
C ASN A 191 4.59 7.82 3.56
N LEU A 192 3.43 8.51 3.66
CA LEU A 192 2.50 8.37 4.77
C LEU A 192 1.59 7.15 4.63
N PHE A 193 1.15 6.87 3.41
CA PHE A 193 0.20 5.79 3.08
C PHE A 193 0.77 4.91 1.96
N PRO A 194 1.88 4.18 2.21
CA PRO A 194 2.46 3.31 1.19
C PRO A 194 1.48 2.20 0.81
N CYS A 195 1.53 1.79 -0.45
CA CYS A 195 0.75 0.63 -0.92
C CYS A 195 1.35 -0.69 -0.40
N ILE A 196 2.66 -0.73 -0.13
CA ILE A 196 3.35 -1.90 0.41
C ILE A 196 4.22 -1.43 1.56
N GLU A 197 4.02 -2.04 2.74
CA GLU A 197 4.86 -1.84 3.92
C GLU A 197 5.83 -2.99 4.07
N PHE A 198 7.12 -2.75 3.92
CA PHE A 198 8.15 -3.71 4.29
C PHE A 198 8.54 -3.50 5.76
N LYS A 199 8.13 -4.40 6.66
CA LYS A 199 8.50 -4.37 8.09
C LYS A 199 9.77 -5.18 8.35
N ILE A 200 10.83 -4.84 7.65
CA ILE A 200 12.14 -5.51 7.68
C ILE A 200 13.21 -4.45 7.83
N GLY A 201 14.14 -4.65 8.75
CA GLY A 201 15.30 -3.81 8.98
C GLY A 201 14.95 -2.32 9.12
N GLN A 202 15.67 -1.45 8.44
CA GLN A 202 15.43 0.00 8.46
C GLN A 202 14.03 0.41 8.01
N ASN A 203 13.41 -0.34 7.09
CA ASN A 203 12.05 -0.03 6.66
C ASN A 203 11.08 -0.10 7.84
N ALA A 204 11.26 -1.04 8.78
CA ALA A 204 10.42 -1.16 9.96
C ALA A 204 10.47 0.10 10.85
N LEU A 205 11.65 0.69 11.01
CA LEU A 205 11.83 1.93 11.78
C LEU A 205 11.17 3.13 11.09
N ILE A 206 11.36 3.25 9.78
CA ILE A 206 10.73 4.31 8.97
C ILE A 206 9.20 4.19 9.03
N GLU A 207 8.67 2.97 8.88
CA GLU A 207 7.23 2.71 8.94
C GLU A 207 6.64 2.99 10.31
N LYS A 208 7.35 2.66 11.40
CA LYS A 208 6.93 3.00 12.77
C LYS A 208 6.78 4.52 12.93
N LYS A 209 7.74 5.30 12.42
CA LYS A 209 7.70 6.77 12.43
C LYS A 209 6.54 7.31 11.57
N ASN A 210 6.34 6.74 10.39
CA ASN A 210 5.25 7.13 9.48
C ASN A 210 3.88 6.73 10.03
N ALA A 211 3.75 5.59 10.70
CA ALA A 211 2.54 5.16 11.36
C ALA A 211 2.10 6.15 12.46
N SER A 212 3.04 6.66 13.27
CA SER A 212 2.75 7.69 14.27
C SER A 212 2.21 8.96 13.63
N LYS A 213 2.86 9.46 12.56
CA LYS A 213 2.40 10.64 11.80
C LYS A 213 1.02 10.40 11.16
N ARG A 214 0.81 9.24 10.59
CA ARG A 214 -0.46 8.82 9.96
C ARG A 214 -1.60 8.83 10.97
N ASN A 215 -1.37 8.23 12.15
CA ASN A 215 -2.37 8.18 13.22
C ASN A 215 -2.68 9.60 13.74
N PHE A 216 -1.67 10.45 13.86
CA PHE A 216 -1.87 11.86 14.22
C PHE A 216 -2.72 12.59 13.16
N ILE A 217 -2.41 12.46 11.88
CA ILE A 217 -3.15 13.11 10.79
C ILE A 217 -4.61 12.61 10.76
N VAL A 218 -4.83 11.30 10.80
CA VAL A 218 -6.18 10.73 10.74
C VAL A 218 -6.97 11.03 11.99
N GLY A 219 -6.36 10.86 13.17
CA GLY A 219 -7.05 11.08 14.44
C GLY A 219 -7.32 12.57 14.74
N THR A 220 -6.30 13.41 14.63
CA THR A 220 -6.40 14.81 15.08
C THR A 220 -6.92 15.72 13.98
N VAL A 221 -6.39 15.63 12.77
CA VAL A 221 -6.76 16.56 11.70
C VAL A 221 -8.12 16.19 11.10
N VAL A 222 -8.31 14.93 10.69
CA VAL A 222 -9.53 14.52 9.99
C VAL A 222 -10.71 14.46 10.99
N ILE A 223 -10.57 13.66 12.04
CA ILE A 223 -11.66 13.43 13.01
C ILE A 223 -11.94 14.71 13.79
N GLY A 224 -10.90 15.41 14.27
CA GLY A 224 -11.05 16.64 15.01
C GLY A 224 -11.73 17.76 14.21
N THR A 225 -11.39 17.90 12.93
CA THR A 225 -12.04 18.89 12.05
C THR A 225 -13.51 18.52 11.82
N VAL A 226 -13.82 17.27 11.51
CA VAL A 226 -15.21 16.83 11.29
C VAL A 226 -16.04 17.01 12.55
N LEU A 227 -15.54 16.58 13.71
CA LEU A 227 -16.23 16.79 15.00
C LEU A 227 -16.41 18.28 15.31
N GLY A 228 -15.40 19.11 15.08
CA GLY A 228 -15.49 20.55 15.29
C GLY A 228 -16.60 21.21 14.45
N ILE A 229 -16.75 20.78 13.19
CA ILE A 229 -17.82 21.28 12.32
C ILE A 229 -19.19 20.82 12.83
N VAL A 230 -19.33 19.53 13.15
CA VAL A 230 -20.58 18.95 13.63
C VAL A 230 -21.04 19.63 14.93
N VAL A 231 -20.12 19.78 15.90
CA VAL A 231 -20.41 20.46 17.18
C VAL A 231 -20.80 21.91 16.96
N ASN A 232 -20.09 22.64 16.11
CA ASN A 232 -20.39 24.04 15.80
C ASN A 232 -21.74 24.18 15.10
N TYR A 233 -22.08 23.27 14.18
CA TYR A 233 -23.37 23.25 13.50
C TYR A 233 -24.53 23.00 14.50
N ILE A 234 -24.38 21.99 15.35
CA ILE A 234 -25.40 21.63 16.38
C ILE A 234 -25.56 22.79 17.36
N SER A 235 -24.46 23.40 17.83
CA SER A 235 -24.50 24.54 18.74
C SER A 235 -25.27 25.74 18.17
N ASN A 236 -25.06 26.04 16.87
CA ASN A 236 -25.81 27.14 16.21
C ASN A 236 -27.29 26.81 15.95
N PHE A 237 -27.71 25.56 16.09
CA PHE A 237 -29.10 25.13 15.90
C PHE A 237 -29.89 25.12 17.23
N ILE A 238 -29.17 25.00 18.37
CA ILE A 238 -29.77 24.89 19.71
C ILE A 238 -29.81 26.26 20.42
N PHE A 239 -28.88 27.14 20.08
CA PHE A 239 -28.77 28.50 20.64
C PHE A 239 -28.96 29.56 19.56
#